data_e68a2781430f1cea6847889cc76cbbb2
#
_entry.id   e68a2781430f1cea6847889cc76cbbb2
#
_cell.length_a   1.000
_cell.length_b   1.000
_cell.length_c   1.000
_cell.angle_alpha   90.00
_cell.angle_beta   90.00
_cell.angle_gamma   90.00
#
_symmetry.space_group_name_H-M   'P 1'
#
loop_
_entity.id
_entity.type
_entity.pdbx_description
1 polymer ?
#
loop_
_entity_poly.entity_id
_entity_poly.type
_entity_poly.pdbx_seq_one_letter_code
_entity_poly.pdbx_strand_id
1 'polypeptide(L)'
;MERNTKITTKQIVLVGLLAALVCVGSGLRIKVPEAVGTSAFHLGNILCALSGILLGPWLGGLAAGLGSAVYDMLDPMYISECWLTFLMKGAYGVVAGLIIRCGKKDWNYGKATVAALCGALAYAVLYLTKTFFYSGMLMHGLTVEGAWVSVVSKLPATTFNAVVAIIGAPLLAVALRKALHKSRLSID
;
A
#
# COMPACT_ATOMS: atom_id res chain seq x y z
N MET A 1 -29.67 -11.49 -11.93
CA MET A 1 -29.51 -10.21 -11.21
C MET A 1 -28.26 -9.53 -11.75
N GLU A 2 -28.40 -8.64 -12.69
CA GLU A 2 -27.30 -7.83 -13.22
C GLU A 2 -26.76 -6.93 -12.08
N ARG A 3 -25.54 -7.16 -11.69
CA ARG A 3 -24.85 -6.30 -10.74
C ARG A 3 -24.58 -4.98 -11.47
N ASN A 4 -25.31 -3.96 -11.09
CA ASN A 4 -25.12 -2.60 -11.64
C ASN A 4 -23.67 -2.17 -11.36
N THR A 5 -22.79 -2.27 -12.37
CA THR A 5 -21.35 -2.06 -12.29
C THR A 5 -20.93 -0.59 -12.36
N LYS A 6 -21.90 0.34 -12.30
CA LYS A 6 -21.62 1.77 -12.38
C LYS A 6 -20.93 2.25 -11.11
N ILE A 7 -19.72 2.77 -11.29
CA ILE A 7 -18.99 3.44 -10.20
C ILE A 7 -19.78 4.69 -9.81
N THR A 8 -20.07 4.84 -8.53
CA THR A 8 -20.82 5.99 -8.01
C THR A 8 -19.89 7.19 -7.78
N THR A 9 -20.43 8.42 -7.87
CA THR A 9 -19.68 9.65 -7.55
C THR A 9 -19.05 9.58 -6.15
N LYS A 10 -19.76 8.99 -5.16
CA LYS A 10 -19.26 8.77 -3.81
C LYS A 10 -17.99 7.91 -3.80
N GLN A 11 -17.95 6.83 -4.58
CA GLN A 11 -16.77 5.96 -4.69
C GLN A 11 -15.59 6.70 -5.32
N ILE A 12 -15.82 7.51 -6.34
CA ILE A 12 -14.76 8.33 -6.97
C ILE A 12 -14.16 9.30 -5.96
N VAL A 13 -15.01 10.01 -5.21
CA VAL A 13 -14.56 10.94 -4.16
C VAL A 13 -13.75 10.23 -3.07
N LEU A 14 -14.20 9.05 -2.63
CA LEU A 14 -13.49 8.27 -1.63
C LEU A 14 -12.13 7.75 -2.13
N VAL A 15 -12.05 7.33 -3.40
CA VAL A 15 -10.77 6.95 -4.03
C VAL A 15 -9.82 8.14 -4.07
N GLY A 16 -10.28 9.30 -4.50
CA GLY A 16 -9.49 10.53 -4.53
C GLY A 16 -8.98 10.95 -3.14
N LEU A 17 -9.87 10.92 -2.14
CA LEU A 17 -9.53 11.25 -0.75
C LEU A 17 -8.47 10.29 -0.18
N LEU A 18 -8.68 8.98 -0.35
CA LEU A 18 -7.72 7.99 0.15
C LEU A 18 -6.39 8.03 -0.62
N ALA A 19 -6.42 8.29 -1.94
CA ALA A 19 -5.19 8.50 -2.71
C ALA A 19 -4.40 9.73 -2.21
N ALA A 20 -5.08 10.84 -1.90
CA ALA A 20 -4.45 12.02 -1.32
C ALA A 20 -3.84 11.70 0.06
N LEU A 21 -4.55 10.98 0.92
CA LEU A 21 -4.03 10.54 2.22
C LEU A 21 -2.82 9.60 2.06
N VAL A 22 -2.85 8.66 1.12
CA VAL A 22 -1.70 7.78 0.81
C VAL A 22 -0.50 8.60 0.35
N CYS A 23 -0.71 9.61 -0.49
CA CYS A 23 0.34 10.52 -0.95
C CYS A 23 0.98 11.27 0.24
N VAL A 24 0.16 11.90 1.10
CA VAL A 24 0.64 12.59 2.30
C VAL A 24 1.35 11.64 3.26
N GLY A 25 0.78 10.48 3.55
CA GLY A 25 1.38 9.47 4.42
C GLY A 25 2.69 8.88 3.87
N SER A 26 2.83 8.83 2.54
CA SER A 26 4.10 8.48 1.89
C SER A 26 5.14 9.60 2.02
N GLY A 27 4.70 10.85 2.08
CA GLY A 27 5.54 12.02 2.32
C GLY A 27 6.07 12.11 3.75
N LEU A 28 5.33 11.58 4.72
CA LEU A 28 5.78 11.47 6.11
C LEU A 28 6.79 10.33 6.25
N ARG A 29 8.03 10.58 5.81
CA ARG A 29 9.09 9.57 5.74
C ARG A 29 10.42 10.05 6.31
N ILE A 30 11.17 9.10 6.87
CA ILE A 30 12.57 9.27 7.25
C ILE A 30 13.39 8.46 6.25
N LYS A 31 14.23 9.14 5.46
CA LYS A 31 15.14 8.50 4.50
C LYS A 31 16.42 8.09 5.22
N VAL A 32 16.83 6.85 5.02
CA VAL A 32 18.09 6.30 5.57
C VAL A 32 18.96 5.85 4.41
N PRO A 33 20.21 6.33 4.32
CA PRO A 33 21.17 5.86 3.32
C PRO A 33 21.47 4.36 3.51
N GLU A 34 21.63 3.65 2.41
CA GLU A 34 21.95 2.23 2.38
C GLU A 34 23.16 1.97 1.46
N ALA A 35 23.61 0.71 1.41
CA ALA A 35 24.72 0.32 0.55
C ALA A 35 24.46 0.65 -0.94
N VAL A 36 23.21 0.54 -1.37
CA VAL A 36 22.76 0.91 -2.71
C VAL A 36 21.47 1.70 -2.62
N GLY A 37 21.55 3.02 -2.84
CA GLY A 37 20.41 3.93 -2.77
C GLY A 37 19.99 4.29 -1.35
N THR A 38 18.70 4.45 -1.14
CA THR A 38 18.09 4.82 0.16
C THR A 38 16.90 3.95 0.46
N SER A 39 16.63 3.71 1.74
CA SER A 39 15.34 3.22 2.23
C SER A 39 14.58 4.30 2.94
N ALA A 40 13.27 4.11 3.07
CA ALA A 40 12.41 5.03 3.79
C ALA A 40 11.50 4.31 4.79
N PHE A 41 11.47 4.85 6.00
CA PHE A 41 10.46 4.53 7.01
C PHE A 41 9.31 5.51 6.82
N HIS A 42 8.10 5.03 6.53
CA HIS A 42 6.97 5.91 6.18
C HIS A 42 5.61 5.31 6.58
N LEU A 43 4.62 6.19 6.74
CA LEU A 43 3.27 5.79 7.13
C LEU A 43 2.36 5.40 5.95
N GLY A 44 2.82 5.56 4.72
CA GLY A 44 2.04 5.29 3.52
C GLY A 44 1.47 3.87 3.43
N ASN A 45 2.19 2.86 3.95
CA ASN A 45 1.72 1.47 3.94
C ASN A 45 0.47 1.25 4.79
N ILE A 46 0.30 1.99 5.90
CA ILE A 46 -0.94 1.96 6.71
C ILE A 46 -2.13 2.34 5.83
N LEU A 47 -1.98 3.42 5.07
CA LEU A 47 -3.05 3.98 4.25
C LEU A 47 -3.31 3.16 2.98
N CYS A 48 -2.29 2.49 2.44
CA CYS A 48 -2.46 1.51 1.35
C CYS A 48 -3.32 0.32 1.81
N ALA A 49 -3.00 -0.27 2.96
CA ALA A 49 -3.80 -1.36 3.54
C ALA A 49 -5.22 -0.89 3.87
N LEU A 50 -5.35 0.29 4.51
CA LEU A 50 -6.62 0.91 4.87
C LEU A 50 -7.51 1.10 3.64
N SER A 51 -6.94 1.59 2.53
CA SER A 51 -7.68 1.79 1.27
C SER A 51 -8.27 0.48 0.75
N GLY A 52 -7.48 -0.61 0.76
CA GLY A 52 -7.94 -1.95 0.40
C GLY A 52 -9.06 -2.45 1.31
N ILE A 53 -8.89 -2.30 2.63
CA ILE A 53 -9.85 -2.73 3.64
C ILE A 53 -11.19 -1.99 3.50
N LEU A 54 -11.17 -0.67 3.28
CA LEU A 54 -12.38 0.14 3.21
C LEU A 54 -13.09 0.07 1.86
N LEU A 55 -12.36 0.25 0.76
CA LEU A 55 -12.94 0.33 -0.59
C LEU A 55 -12.96 -1.02 -1.32
N GLY A 56 -12.27 -2.02 -0.77
CA GLY A 56 -12.14 -3.33 -1.42
C GLY A 56 -11.05 -3.37 -2.49
N PRO A 57 -10.95 -4.49 -3.26
CA PRO A 57 -9.76 -4.76 -4.03
C PRO A 57 -9.49 -3.72 -5.12
N TRP A 58 -10.45 -3.45 -5.99
CA TRP A 58 -10.20 -2.62 -7.18
C TRP A 58 -10.05 -1.14 -6.84
N LEU A 59 -11.03 -0.56 -6.13
CA LEU A 59 -11.00 0.86 -5.78
C LEU A 59 -9.94 1.17 -4.72
N GLY A 60 -9.74 0.26 -3.76
CA GLY A 60 -8.69 0.40 -2.75
C GLY A 60 -7.29 0.24 -3.33
N GLY A 61 -7.11 -0.71 -4.26
CA GLY A 61 -5.86 -0.85 -5.01
C GLY A 61 -5.56 0.38 -5.86
N LEU A 62 -6.57 0.92 -6.56
CA LEU A 62 -6.43 2.14 -7.33
C LEU A 62 -6.01 3.33 -6.44
N ALA A 63 -6.67 3.53 -5.31
CA ALA A 63 -6.33 4.60 -4.37
C ALA A 63 -4.90 4.47 -3.82
N ALA A 64 -4.51 3.26 -3.40
CA ALA A 64 -3.17 2.97 -2.90
C ALA A 64 -2.08 3.19 -3.97
N GLY A 65 -2.31 2.69 -5.17
CA GLY A 65 -1.39 2.84 -6.30
C GLY A 65 -1.24 4.30 -6.73
N LEU A 66 -2.36 5.00 -6.98
CA LEU A 66 -2.35 6.40 -7.40
C LEU A 66 -1.67 7.30 -6.38
N GLY A 67 -2.06 7.22 -5.10
CA GLY A 67 -1.48 8.07 -4.07
C GLY A 67 0.02 7.88 -3.90
N SER A 68 0.49 6.64 -3.96
CA SER A 68 1.93 6.34 -3.87
C SER A 68 2.69 6.80 -5.11
N ALA A 69 2.15 6.58 -6.31
CA ALA A 69 2.78 7.00 -7.55
C ALA A 69 2.86 8.52 -7.67
N VAL A 70 1.79 9.24 -7.31
CA VAL A 70 1.79 10.71 -7.29
C VAL A 70 2.87 11.24 -6.34
N TYR A 71 3.03 10.63 -5.18
CA TYR A 71 4.13 11.01 -4.29
C TYR A 71 5.51 10.80 -4.95
N ASP A 72 5.74 9.64 -5.57
CA ASP A 72 7.03 9.35 -6.23
C ASP A 72 7.28 10.27 -7.43
N MET A 73 6.24 10.74 -8.12
CA MET A 73 6.37 11.77 -9.16
C MET A 73 6.83 13.12 -8.63
N LEU A 74 6.56 13.43 -7.35
CA LEU A 74 7.00 14.65 -6.69
C LEU A 74 8.42 14.54 -6.10
N ASP A 75 8.96 13.32 -5.98
CA ASP A 75 10.31 13.08 -5.45
C ASP A 75 11.26 12.72 -6.61
N PRO A 76 12.24 13.62 -6.93
CA PRO A 76 13.18 13.39 -8.06
C PRO A 76 13.93 12.06 -8.00
N MET A 77 14.10 11.49 -6.79
CA MET A 77 14.80 10.23 -6.60
C MET A 77 13.98 9.02 -7.08
N TYR A 78 12.65 9.12 -7.05
CA TYR A 78 11.73 8.00 -7.33
C TYR A 78 10.88 8.18 -8.58
N ILE A 79 10.98 9.32 -9.25
CA ILE A 79 10.14 9.66 -10.42
C ILE A 79 10.23 8.61 -11.54
N SER A 80 11.41 8.07 -11.80
CA SER A 80 11.62 7.02 -12.83
C SER A 80 10.94 5.68 -12.48
N GLU A 81 10.65 5.46 -11.21
CA GLU A 81 10.08 4.22 -10.69
C GLU A 81 8.60 4.35 -10.28
N CYS A 82 7.98 5.52 -10.47
CA CYS A 82 6.61 5.80 -10.03
C CYS A 82 5.57 4.82 -10.59
N TRP A 83 5.74 4.35 -11.83
CA TRP A 83 4.87 3.36 -12.44
C TRP A 83 4.96 1.97 -11.78
N LEU A 84 6.18 1.57 -11.35
CA LEU A 84 6.39 0.34 -10.57
C LEU A 84 5.75 0.47 -9.20
N THR A 85 5.91 1.63 -8.55
CA THR A 85 5.28 1.92 -7.27
C THR A 85 3.76 1.85 -7.39
N PHE A 86 3.17 2.39 -8.47
CA PHE A 86 1.74 2.26 -8.74
C PHE A 86 1.31 0.79 -8.73
N LEU A 87 2.01 -0.07 -9.46
CA LEU A 87 1.67 -1.50 -9.56
C LEU A 87 1.82 -2.22 -8.21
N MET A 88 2.96 -2.03 -7.53
CA MET A 88 3.25 -2.73 -6.28
C MET A 88 2.33 -2.29 -5.13
N LYS A 89 2.09 -0.99 -4.99
CA LYS A 89 1.18 -0.45 -3.97
C LYS A 89 -0.29 -0.70 -4.33
N GLY A 90 -0.61 -0.69 -5.62
CA GLY A 90 -1.90 -1.14 -6.11
C GLY A 90 -2.17 -2.59 -5.74
N ALA A 91 -1.21 -3.49 -5.99
CA ALA A 91 -1.30 -4.90 -5.59
C ALA A 91 -1.47 -5.06 -4.07
N TYR A 92 -0.78 -4.23 -3.27
CA TYR A 92 -0.99 -4.19 -1.81
C TYR A 92 -2.48 -3.97 -1.48
N GLY A 93 -3.07 -2.90 -2.00
CA GLY A 93 -4.48 -2.58 -1.77
C GLY A 93 -5.43 -3.64 -2.30
N VAL A 94 -5.14 -4.21 -3.48
CA VAL A 94 -5.93 -5.30 -4.08
C VAL A 94 -5.93 -6.51 -3.16
N VAL A 95 -4.77 -6.99 -2.72
CA VAL A 95 -4.68 -8.19 -1.87
C VAL A 95 -5.38 -7.96 -0.53
N ALA A 96 -5.13 -6.84 0.14
CA ALA A 96 -5.82 -6.50 1.38
C ALA A 96 -7.35 -6.45 1.17
N GLY A 97 -7.81 -5.86 0.07
CA GLY A 97 -9.22 -5.80 -0.30
C GLY A 97 -9.86 -7.14 -0.65
N LEU A 98 -9.11 -8.07 -1.24
CA LEU A 98 -9.58 -9.44 -1.50
C LEU A 98 -9.76 -10.22 -0.20
N ILE A 99 -8.76 -10.17 0.68
CA ILE A 99 -8.80 -10.89 1.96
C ILE A 99 -9.93 -10.39 2.85
N ILE A 100 -10.14 -9.07 2.94
CA ILE A 100 -11.22 -8.51 3.78
C ILE A 100 -12.60 -8.92 3.27
N ARG A 101 -12.77 -9.12 1.97
CA ARG A 101 -14.02 -9.55 1.34
C ARG A 101 -14.19 -11.05 1.23
N CYS A 102 -13.15 -11.84 1.51
CA CYS A 102 -13.23 -13.30 1.51
C CYS A 102 -14.11 -13.80 2.66
N GLY A 103 -15.08 -14.67 2.37
CA GLY A 103 -15.97 -15.25 3.38
C GLY A 103 -17.08 -14.31 3.85
N LYS A 104 -17.38 -14.28 5.17
CA LYS A 104 -18.51 -13.52 5.73
C LYS A 104 -18.34 -12.01 5.47
N LYS A 105 -19.46 -11.35 5.16
CA LYS A 105 -19.53 -9.92 4.83
C LYS A 105 -19.08 -9.03 5.99
N ASP A 106 -19.36 -9.44 7.22
CA ASP A 106 -18.90 -8.72 8.41
C ASP A 106 -17.45 -9.04 8.74
N TRP A 107 -16.64 -8.00 8.82
CA TRP A 107 -15.25 -8.11 9.22
C TRP A 107 -15.01 -7.46 10.59
N ASN A 108 -14.07 -8.02 11.32
CA ASN A 108 -13.62 -7.55 12.63
C ASN A 108 -12.14 -7.15 12.57
N TYR A 109 -11.61 -6.71 13.71
CA TYR A 109 -10.20 -6.32 13.83
C TYR A 109 -9.25 -7.43 13.35
N GLY A 110 -9.47 -8.68 13.77
CA GLY A 110 -8.60 -9.80 13.38
C GLY A 110 -8.57 -10.03 11.86
N LYS A 111 -9.73 -9.97 11.19
CA LYS A 111 -9.81 -10.10 9.73
C LYS A 111 -9.11 -8.94 9.02
N ALA A 112 -9.25 -7.71 9.54
CA ALA A 112 -8.54 -6.54 9.03
C ALA A 112 -7.02 -6.68 9.20
N THR A 113 -6.56 -7.25 10.31
CA THR A 113 -5.14 -7.55 10.56
C THR A 113 -4.60 -8.57 9.56
N VAL A 114 -5.33 -9.66 9.30
CA VAL A 114 -4.94 -10.66 8.28
C VAL A 114 -4.91 -10.03 6.88
N ALA A 115 -5.88 -9.17 6.55
CA ALA A 115 -5.90 -8.46 5.28
C ALA A 115 -4.68 -7.54 5.12
N ALA A 116 -4.32 -6.78 6.16
CA ALA A 116 -3.14 -5.93 6.15
C ALA A 116 -1.85 -6.74 6.05
N LEU A 117 -1.75 -7.87 6.77
CA LEU A 117 -0.60 -8.80 6.71
C LEU A 117 -0.41 -9.36 5.30
N CYS A 118 -1.46 -9.95 4.71
CA CYS A 118 -1.37 -10.52 3.36
C CYS A 118 -1.00 -9.46 2.32
N GLY A 119 -1.58 -8.26 2.41
CA GLY A 119 -1.21 -7.14 1.57
C GLY A 119 0.25 -6.72 1.74
N ALA A 120 0.74 -6.61 2.98
CA ALA A 120 2.12 -6.27 3.29
C ALA A 120 3.11 -7.31 2.75
N LEU A 121 2.79 -8.61 2.89
CA LEU A 121 3.61 -9.69 2.35
C LEU A 121 3.67 -9.65 0.81
N ALA A 122 2.53 -9.48 0.15
CA ALA A 122 2.49 -9.34 -1.31
C ALA A 122 3.33 -8.15 -1.78
N TYR A 123 3.20 -7.00 -1.13
CA TYR A 123 4.03 -5.83 -1.41
C TYR A 123 5.51 -6.09 -1.16
N ALA A 124 5.87 -6.70 -0.02
CA ALA A 124 7.27 -7.00 0.31
C ALA A 124 7.93 -7.89 -0.75
N VAL A 125 7.24 -8.96 -1.19
CA VAL A 125 7.73 -9.84 -2.25
C VAL A 125 7.96 -9.05 -3.54
N LEU A 126 6.99 -8.27 -4.00
CA LEU A 126 7.11 -7.46 -5.21
C LEU A 126 8.23 -6.42 -5.10
N TYR A 127 8.34 -5.76 -3.95
CA TYR A 127 9.35 -4.73 -3.71
C TYR A 127 10.77 -5.31 -3.68
N LEU A 128 10.98 -6.43 -3.00
CA LEU A 128 12.29 -7.08 -2.94
C LEU A 128 12.68 -7.69 -4.29
N THR A 129 11.72 -8.26 -5.02
CA THR A 129 11.94 -8.73 -6.41
C THR A 129 12.33 -7.58 -7.33
N LYS A 130 11.62 -6.46 -7.26
CA LYS A 130 11.96 -5.23 -7.99
C LYS A 130 13.35 -4.72 -7.60
N THR A 131 13.68 -4.75 -6.32
CA THR A 131 15.00 -4.31 -5.84
C THR A 131 16.12 -5.18 -6.41
N PHE A 132 15.93 -6.49 -6.46
CA PHE A 132 16.92 -7.41 -7.01
C PHE A 132 17.11 -7.22 -8.52
N PHE A 133 16.04 -7.40 -9.30
CA PHE A 133 16.13 -7.43 -10.76
C PHE A 133 16.19 -6.02 -11.38
N TYR A 134 15.26 -5.16 -11.05
CA TYR A 134 15.13 -3.87 -11.69
C TYR A 134 16.16 -2.86 -11.15
N SER A 135 16.16 -2.60 -9.84
CA SER A 135 17.07 -1.59 -9.29
C SER A 135 18.52 -2.11 -9.24
N GLY A 136 18.75 -3.34 -8.75
CA GLY A 136 20.08 -3.91 -8.59
C GLY A 136 20.75 -4.24 -9.93
N MET A 137 20.18 -5.17 -10.67
CA MET A 137 20.83 -5.67 -11.89
C MET A 137 20.65 -4.72 -13.09
N LEU A 138 19.43 -4.21 -13.35
CA LEU A 138 19.17 -3.43 -14.56
C LEU A 138 19.63 -1.96 -14.42
N MET A 139 19.26 -1.28 -13.33
CA MET A 139 19.55 0.16 -13.18
C MET A 139 20.96 0.45 -12.69
N HIS A 140 21.48 -0.34 -11.75
CA HIS A 140 22.82 -0.14 -11.18
C HIS A 140 23.89 -1.08 -11.74
N GLY A 141 23.53 -2.04 -12.61
CA GLY A 141 24.48 -2.97 -13.21
C GLY A 141 25.21 -3.86 -12.21
N LEU A 142 24.60 -4.15 -11.06
CA LEU A 142 25.21 -4.96 -10.00
C LEU A 142 25.35 -6.42 -10.41
N THR A 143 26.38 -7.08 -9.88
CA THR A 143 26.45 -8.56 -9.89
C THR A 143 25.33 -9.16 -9.06
N VAL A 144 25.10 -10.46 -9.19
CA VAL A 144 24.09 -11.19 -8.41
C VAL A 144 24.34 -10.99 -6.90
N GLU A 145 25.59 -11.05 -6.46
CA GLU A 145 25.95 -10.83 -5.05
C GLU A 145 25.64 -9.41 -4.61
N GLY A 146 25.99 -8.40 -5.42
CA GLY A 146 25.67 -6.99 -5.15
C GLY A 146 24.16 -6.74 -5.09
N ALA A 147 23.37 -7.38 -5.96
CA ALA A 147 21.91 -7.32 -5.93
C ALA A 147 21.34 -7.92 -4.64
N TRP A 148 21.90 -9.03 -4.15
CA TRP A 148 21.52 -9.61 -2.85
C TRP A 148 21.86 -8.70 -1.69
N VAL A 149 23.02 -8.04 -1.68
CA VAL A 149 23.38 -7.04 -0.67
C VAL A 149 22.34 -5.91 -0.66
N SER A 150 21.92 -5.44 -1.83
CA SER A 150 20.87 -4.43 -1.95
C SER A 150 19.53 -4.89 -1.38
N VAL A 151 19.12 -6.15 -1.60
CA VAL A 151 17.89 -6.73 -1.03
C VAL A 151 17.97 -6.79 0.50
N VAL A 152 19.06 -7.33 1.03
CA VAL A 152 19.26 -7.49 2.48
C VAL A 152 19.26 -6.14 3.19
N SER A 153 19.89 -5.12 2.62
CA SER A 153 19.91 -3.77 3.20
C SER A 153 18.51 -3.15 3.34
N LYS A 154 17.56 -3.51 2.44
CA LYS A 154 16.19 -2.99 2.46
C LYS A 154 15.24 -3.74 3.40
N LEU A 155 15.64 -4.90 3.93
CA LEU A 155 14.79 -5.69 4.84
C LEU A 155 14.37 -4.94 6.12
N PRO A 156 15.23 -4.20 6.83
CA PRO A 156 14.84 -3.51 8.06
C PRO A 156 13.70 -2.51 7.83
N ALA A 157 13.83 -1.66 6.82
CA ALA A 157 12.80 -0.67 6.49
C ALA A 157 11.51 -1.33 5.99
N THR A 158 11.62 -2.36 5.16
CA THR A 158 10.46 -3.11 4.65
C THR A 158 9.70 -3.78 5.79
N THR A 159 10.40 -4.43 6.71
CA THR A 159 9.81 -5.10 7.89
C THR A 159 9.15 -4.08 8.82
N PHE A 160 9.82 -2.99 9.14
CA PHE A 160 9.25 -1.93 9.97
C PHE A 160 7.96 -1.38 9.36
N ASN A 161 8.00 -0.99 8.10
CA ASN A 161 6.82 -0.46 7.40
C ASN A 161 5.66 -1.47 7.35
N ALA A 162 5.96 -2.77 7.23
CA ALA A 162 4.96 -3.83 7.28
C ALA A 162 4.34 -3.95 8.67
N VAL A 163 5.14 -4.00 9.74
CA VAL A 163 4.67 -4.11 11.12
C VAL A 163 3.77 -2.93 11.49
N VAL A 164 4.22 -1.71 11.18
CA VAL A 164 3.44 -0.49 11.45
C VAL A 164 2.11 -0.51 10.69
N ALA A 165 2.08 -1.01 9.45
CA ALA A 165 0.86 -1.12 8.66
C ALA A 165 -0.09 -2.20 9.21
N ILE A 166 0.43 -3.36 9.63
CA ILE A 166 -0.35 -4.47 10.18
C ILE A 166 -1.06 -4.07 11.48
N ILE A 167 -0.45 -3.18 12.26
CA ILE A 167 -1.04 -2.65 13.50
C ILE A 167 -1.94 -1.45 13.20
N GLY A 168 -1.45 -0.48 12.44
CA GLY A 168 -2.11 0.81 12.24
C GLY A 168 -3.33 0.75 11.34
N ALA A 169 -3.29 -0.01 10.25
CA ALA A 169 -4.41 -0.07 9.31
C ALA A 169 -5.69 -0.67 9.91
N PRO A 170 -5.66 -1.80 10.67
CA PRO A 170 -6.85 -2.33 11.31
C PRO A 170 -7.42 -1.40 12.38
N LEU A 171 -6.56 -0.75 13.17
CA LEU A 171 -6.99 0.23 14.18
C LEU A 171 -7.77 1.38 13.53
N LEU A 172 -7.20 1.98 12.49
CA LEU A 172 -7.85 3.05 11.74
C LEU A 172 -9.13 2.58 11.05
N ALA A 173 -9.12 1.39 10.45
CA ALA A 173 -10.28 0.83 9.77
C ALA A 173 -11.46 0.65 10.72
N VAL A 174 -11.24 0.08 11.92
CA VAL A 174 -12.28 -0.10 12.93
C VAL A 174 -12.77 1.25 13.47
N ALA A 175 -11.86 2.19 13.74
CA ALA A 175 -12.22 3.53 14.21
C ALA A 175 -13.07 4.28 13.19
N LEU A 176 -12.66 4.29 11.92
CA LEU A 176 -13.41 4.94 10.85
C LEU A 176 -14.77 4.28 10.61
N ARG A 177 -14.84 2.94 10.64
CA ARG A 177 -16.13 2.24 10.51
C ARG A 177 -17.10 2.62 11.61
N LYS A 178 -16.64 2.70 12.87
CA LYS A 178 -17.46 3.15 14.00
C LYS A 178 -17.94 4.59 13.83
N ALA A 179 -17.06 5.50 13.40
CA ALA A 179 -17.39 6.90 13.17
C ALA A 179 -18.43 7.05 12.04
N LEU A 180 -18.26 6.36 10.92
CA LEU A 180 -19.18 6.40 9.80
C LEU A 180 -20.56 5.83 10.15
N HIS A 181 -20.60 4.73 10.90
CA HIS A 181 -21.87 4.16 11.38
C HIS A 181 -22.61 5.14 12.28
N LYS A 182 -21.90 5.83 13.18
CA LYS A 182 -22.49 6.87 14.06
C LYS A 182 -23.04 8.06 13.26
N SER A 183 -22.40 8.41 12.16
CA SER A 183 -22.80 9.52 11.27
C SER A 183 -23.87 9.13 10.24
N ARG A 184 -24.44 7.91 10.31
CA ARG A 184 -25.38 7.33 9.32
C ARG A 184 -24.84 7.34 7.87
N LEU A 185 -23.54 7.44 7.71
CA LEU A 185 -22.85 7.32 6.41
C LEU A 185 -22.35 5.89 6.25
N SER A 186 -22.79 5.19 5.20
CA SER A 186 -22.23 3.89 4.83
C SER A 186 -21.22 4.06 3.68
N ILE A 187 -20.20 3.22 3.66
CA ILE A 187 -19.23 3.14 2.56
C ILE A 187 -19.70 2.13 1.49
N ASP A 188 -20.74 1.34 1.83
CA ASP A 188 -21.32 0.29 0.96
C ASP A 188 -22.11 0.87 -0.20
#